data_fb40c01bb43ef7f517fc2ac84d318ff5
#
_entry.id   fb40c01bb43ef7f517fc2ac84d318ff5
#
_cell.length_a   1.000
_cell.length_b   1.000
_cell.length_c   1.000
_cell.angle_alpha   90.00
_cell.angle_beta   90.00
_cell.angle_gamma   90.00
#
_symmetry.space_group_name_H-M   'P 1'
#
loop_
_entity.id
_entity.type
_entity.pdbx_description
1 polymer ?
#
loop_
_entity_poly.entity_id
_entity_poly.type
_entity_poly.pdbx_seq_one_letter_code
_entity_poly.pdbx_strand_id
1 'polypeptide(L)'
;MKLFSTFYLLFTSHQAFSQPVRRLFTFWGLAWGCVRVRVCANEDTPSLGRRIVDESAAYAPFPTFAEWSNQANGHGAFERLAAEFRRFGAEQRARYSRESTRFAAVDTNAIEGVFRSDRGFTYSVAKQAHGWESAMEERGVHVRPSFEAAMDGYNLALDVATGRWPLTESLIRRLHETIMASQDEYEVRVLVAGELRRQKQPLQRGVYKSQQNSPVRPDGSQHVYASPEETPSEMRRLVEQCRSDEFVAAHPVVQASYVHYAFVCVHPFADGNGRVARALASVFLYRDPGIPLVIFDDQKHHYYDTLESADAGVFRPFIDFIEQRAIDTMNVAMVELGGTDDVDSALADLGDASALRLADMVFTELERQFGALQHPLFDATIARTCTTPTCADTSYLPAISDADGFSFSLTPTSSSGSQVTAKFSVFADPQATDRPEYIVTCTYAQPSGRPGPRNLEVFRRELTPDISLSLTTRIRAWSAAVLADAVRAFKG
;
A
#
# COMPACT_ATOMS: atom_id res chain seq x y z
N MET A 1 14.33 -8.48 -2.45
CA MET A 1 15.27 -9.24 -1.62
C MET A 1 16.73 -8.86 -1.91
N LYS A 2 17.12 -7.59 -1.93
CA LYS A 2 18.53 -7.15 -2.09
C LYS A 2 18.82 -5.73 -1.58
N LEU A 3 18.01 -5.13 -0.74
CA LEU A 3 18.23 -3.77 -0.21
C LEU A 3 18.31 -3.68 1.33
N PHE A 4 18.30 -4.81 2.04
CA PHE A 4 18.52 -4.86 3.50
C PHE A 4 19.86 -5.51 3.90
N SER A 5 20.81 -5.64 2.97
CA SER A 5 22.12 -6.32 3.18
C SER A 5 23.34 -5.40 3.19
N THR A 6 23.20 -4.08 3.11
CA THR A 6 24.37 -3.21 2.88
C THR A 6 24.67 -2.21 4.00
N PHE A 7 24.11 -2.39 5.21
CA PHE A 7 24.43 -1.51 6.33
C PHE A 7 24.99 -2.25 7.57
N TYR A 8 25.76 -3.31 7.37
CA TYR A 8 26.41 -4.00 8.47
C TYR A 8 27.85 -4.40 8.14
N LEU A 9 28.66 -3.47 7.67
CA LEU A 9 30.13 -3.64 7.63
C LEU A 9 30.76 -2.26 7.49
N LEU A 10 31.04 -1.63 8.61
CA LEU A 10 32.13 -0.66 8.80
C LEU A 10 32.00 -0.08 10.22
N PHE A 11 32.63 -0.73 11.18
CA PHE A 11 33.24 -0.11 12.36
C PHE A 11 33.97 -1.21 13.16
N THR A 12 35.17 -1.53 12.70
CA THR A 12 36.24 -2.04 13.56
C THR A 12 37.52 -1.42 13.07
N SER A 13 37.98 -0.41 13.76
CA SER A 13 39.42 -0.19 14.00
C SER A 13 39.59 0.82 15.13
N HIS A 14 40.34 0.38 16.11
CA HIS A 14 40.85 1.15 17.24
C HIS A 14 41.59 2.39 16.84
N GLN A 15 41.43 3.51 17.57
CA GLN A 15 42.54 4.15 18.28
C GLN A 15 42.00 5.20 19.26
N ALA A 16 42.63 5.21 20.43
CA ALA A 16 42.41 6.09 21.55
C ALA A 16 42.86 7.53 21.27
N PHE A 17 42.14 8.51 21.82
CA PHE A 17 42.70 9.73 22.39
C PHE A 17 41.78 10.37 23.44
N SER A 18 42.39 10.88 24.44
CA SER A 18 41.94 11.35 25.73
C SER A 18 41.29 12.73 25.77
N GLN A 19 40.23 12.83 26.58
CA GLN A 19 39.82 13.94 27.47
C GLN A 19 39.30 15.28 26.86
N PRO A 20 38.67 16.19 27.68
CA PRO A 20 37.21 16.38 27.67
C PRO A 20 36.80 17.80 27.27
N VAL A 21 35.61 18.00 26.71
CA VAL A 21 34.98 19.33 26.67
C VAL A 21 33.52 19.23 27.09
N ARG A 22 33.25 19.76 28.30
CA ARG A 22 31.93 20.16 28.74
C ARG A 22 31.39 21.28 27.85
N ARG A 23 30.15 21.15 27.34
CA ARG A 23 29.25 22.29 27.18
C ARG A 23 27.79 21.84 27.32
N LEU A 24 27.13 22.54 28.24
CA LEU A 24 25.73 22.55 28.55
C LEU A 24 24.86 22.75 27.30
N PHE A 25 23.79 21.99 27.23
CA PHE A 25 22.49 22.51 26.81
C PHE A 25 21.41 21.90 27.71
N THR A 26 20.87 22.71 28.59
CA THR A 26 19.59 22.55 29.26
C THR A 26 18.48 22.79 28.24
N PHE A 27 17.44 21.94 28.19
CA PHE A 27 16.06 22.35 28.33
C PHE A 27 15.05 21.19 28.18
N TRP A 28 14.19 21.06 29.20
CA TRP A 28 12.88 20.40 29.28
C TRP A 28 12.86 18.86 29.07
N GLY A 29 12.68 18.02 29.97
CA GLY A 29 11.92 17.87 31.20
C GLY A 29 10.46 17.44 30.97
N LEU A 30 10.20 16.09 30.91
CA LEU A 30 8.98 15.49 31.42
C LEU A 30 9.21 14.00 31.72
N ALA A 31 8.76 13.63 32.89
CA ALA A 31 9.01 12.45 33.67
C ALA A 31 8.80 11.11 32.96
N TRP A 32 9.80 10.23 33.08
CA TRP A 32 9.63 8.79 33.00
C TRP A 32 10.33 8.15 34.20
N GLY A 33 9.61 7.26 34.87
CA GLY A 33 10.00 6.68 36.13
C GLY A 33 11.31 5.90 36.06
N CYS A 34 12.18 6.18 37.01
CA CYS A 34 13.41 5.44 37.24
C CYS A 34 13.11 4.01 37.68
N VAL A 35 13.43 3.02 36.85
CA VAL A 35 13.65 1.65 37.28
C VAL A 35 15.08 1.54 37.76
N ARG A 36 15.27 1.31 39.06
CA ARG A 36 16.56 1.06 39.68
C ARG A 36 17.09 -0.30 39.25
N VAL A 37 18.12 -0.32 38.41
CA VAL A 37 18.93 -1.51 38.16
C VAL A 37 19.84 -1.74 39.35
N ARG A 38 19.68 -2.84 40.06
CA ARG A 38 20.63 -3.30 41.05
C ARG A 38 21.71 -4.12 40.34
N VAL A 39 22.89 -3.55 40.19
CA VAL A 39 24.08 -4.28 39.72
C VAL A 39 24.65 -5.00 40.95
N CYS A 40 24.58 -6.33 40.97
CA CYS A 40 25.44 -7.14 41.86
C CYS A 40 26.73 -7.44 41.11
N ALA A 41 27.81 -6.80 41.51
CA ALA A 41 29.15 -7.17 41.07
C ALA A 41 29.56 -8.48 41.74
N ASN A 42 29.87 -9.47 40.92
CA ASN A 42 30.74 -10.58 41.31
C ASN A 42 31.84 -10.65 40.26
N GLU A 43 33.04 -10.42 40.75
CA GLU A 43 34.26 -10.53 39.98
C GLU A 43 34.58 -12.03 39.76
N ASP A 44 35.13 -12.29 38.58
CA ASP A 44 35.93 -13.39 38.07
C ASP A 44 35.30 -14.26 36.99
N THR A 45 35.75 -13.99 35.81
CA THR A 45 36.14 -14.79 34.64
C THR A 45 35.68 -14.19 33.31
N PRO A 46 36.54 -14.16 32.27
CA PRO A 46 36.13 -13.58 30.96
C PRO A 46 35.33 -14.60 30.17
N SER A 47 34.03 -14.54 30.25
CA SER A 47 33.15 -15.28 29.37
C SER A 47 32.54 -14.34 28.31
N LEU A 48 32.69 -14.76 27.07
CA LEU A 48 32.07 -14.20 25.87
C LEU A 48 30.68 -13.62 26.15
N GLY A 49 30.48 -12.39 25.68
CA GLY A 49 29.26 -11.63 25.88
C GLY A 49 27.96 -12.43 25.58
N ARG A 50 27.27 -12.82 26.61
CA ARG A 50 25.83 -13.07 26.55
C ARG A 50 25.19 -11.73 26.23
N ARG A 51 24.70 -11.55 25.03
CA ARG A 51 23.71 -10.50 24.77
C ARG A 51 22.55 -10.78 25.72
N ILE A 52 22.31 -9.81 26.61
CA ILE A 52 21.12 -9.78 27.46
C ILE A 52 19.94 -9.68 26.49
N VAL A 53 19.27 -10.78 26.22
CA VAL A 53 17.90 -10.78 25.75
C VAL A 53 17.14 -10.25 26.95
N ASP A 54 16.46 -9.13 26.78
CA ASP A 54 15.59 -8.58 27.82
C ASP A 54 14.48 -9.64 28.07
N GLU A 55 14.62 -10.40 29.15
CA GLU A 55 13.67 -11.44 29.56
C GLU A 55 12.34 -10.84 30.07
N SER A 56 12.14 -9.51 29.99
CA SER A 56 11.00 -8.81 30.56
C SER A 56 9.87 -8.47 29.55
N ALA A 57 10.03 -8.69 28.26
CA ALA A 57 8.96 -8.46 27.31
C ALA A 57 7.95 -9.62 27.36
N ALA A 58 6.92 -9.49 28.20
CA ALA A 58 5.80 -10.43 28.25
C ALA A 58 4.77 -10.08 27.16
N TYR A 59 4.05 -11.09 26.69
CA TYR A 59 2.89 -10.90 25.84
C TYR A 59 1.85 -9.98 26.52
N ALA A 60 1.46 -8.93 25.83
CA ALA A 60 0.36 -8.06 26.24
C ALA A 60 -0.92 -8.54 25.55
N PRO A 61 -1.93 -9.05 26.29
CA PRO A 61 -3.18 -9.48 25.68
C PRO A 61 -3.86 -8.33 24.93
N PHE A 62 -4.48 -8.62 23.79
CA PHE A 62 -5.25 -7.62 23.06
C PHE A 62 -6.38 -7.03 23.93
N PRO A 63 -6.84 -5.78 23.72
CA PRO A 63 -7.86 -5.13 24.53
C PRO A 63 -9.20 -5.89 24.48
N THR A 64 -10.07 -5.65 25.45
CA THR A 64 -11.48 -6.01 25.33
C THR A 64 -12.14 -5.19 24.25
N PHE A 65 -13.26 -5.66 23.70
CA PHE A 65 -14.00 -4.90 22.70
C PHE A 65 -14.51 -3.56 23.26
N ALA A 66 -14.90 -3.50 24.52
CA ALA A 66 -15.33 -2.28 25.20
C ALA A 66 -14.20 -1.22 25.24
N GLU A 67 -12.98 -1.62 25.58
CA GLU A 67 -11.81 -0.71 25.56
C GLU A 67 -11.53 -0.19 24.15
N TRP A 68 -11.69 -1.04 23.14
CA TRP A 68 -11.51 -0.68 21.73
C TRP A 68 -12.57 0.31 21.25
N SER A 69 -13.85 -0.03 21.46
CA SER A 69 -15.00 0.75 20.98
C SER A 69 -15.08 2.13 21.64
N ASN A 70 -14.58 2.29 22.86
CA ASN A 70 -14.51 3.58 23.55
C ASN A 70 -13.63 4.62 22.84
N GLN A 71 -12.70 4.20 21.99
CA GLN A 71 -11.86 5.10 21.20
C GLN A 71 -12.41 5.34 19.78
N ALA A 72 -13.48 4.64 19.38
CA ALA A 72 -14.16 4.89 18.11
C ALA A 72 -14.97 6.21 18.18
N ASN A 73 -14.96 6.98 17.09
CA ASN A 73 -15.79 8.18 16.95
C ASN A 73 -16.88 7.97 15.90
N GLY A 74 -17.71 9.00 15.72
CA GLY A 74 -18.76 8.96 14.69
C GLY A 74 -18.18 8.81 13.27
N HIS A 75 -18.72 7.86 12.49
CA HIS A 75 -18.29 7.48 11.15
C HIS A 75 -19.09 8.23 10.05
N GLY A 76 -19.30 9.53 10.23
CA GLY A 76 -20.21 10.29 9.38
C GLY A 76 -19.81 10.39 7.90
N ALA A 77 -18.51 10.36 7.59
CA ALA A 77 -18.03 10.33 6.19
C ALA A 77 -18.31 8.96 5.54
N PHE A 78 -17.98 7.90 6.26
CA PHE A 78 -18.28 6.53 5.84
C PHE A 78 -19.78 6.33 5.61
N GLU A 79 -20.63 6.74 6.55
CA GLU A 79 -22.09 6.53 6.47
C GLU A 79 -22.72 7.28 5.29
N ARG A 80 -22.28 8.52 5.01
CA ARG A 80 -22.76 9.24 3.83
C ARG A 80 -22.43 8.49 2.55
N LEU A 81 -21.19 8.06 2.39
CA LEU A 81 -20.75 7.36 1.19
C LEU A 81 -21.39 5.97 1.07
N ALA A 82 -21.52 5.24 2.18
CA ALA A 82 -22.22 3.96 2.23
C ALA A 82 -23.70 4.10 1.86
N ALA A 83 -24.35 5.20 2.27
CA ALA A 83 -25.72 5.47 1.87
C ALA A 83 -25.84 5.70 0.36
N GLU A 84 -24.89 6.39 -0.25
CA GLU A 84 -24.83 6.57 -1.71
C GLU A 84 -24.53 5.25 -2.42
N PHE A 85 -23.56 4.48 -1.93
CA PHE A 85 -23.24 3.15 -2.47
C PHE A 85 -24.45 2.19 -2.40
N ARG A 86 -25.25 2.25 -1.34
CA ARG A 86 -26.48 1.43 -1.21
C ARG A 86 -27.58 1.80 -2.21
N ARG A 87 -27.51 2.95 -2.91
CA ARG A 87 -28.47 3.32 -3.96
C ARG A 87 -28.28 2.49 -5.23
N PHE A 88 -27.10 1.94 -5.47
CA PHE A 88 -26.91 0.99 -6.58
C PHE A 88 -27.72 -0.30 -6.36
N GLY A 89 -28.13 -0.92 -7.45
CA GLY A 89 -28.87 -2.18 -7.41
C GLY A 89 -28.11 -3.27 -6.66
N ALA A 90 -28.82 -4.15 -5.98
CA ALA A 90 -28.22 -5.23 -5.20
C ALA A 90 -27.30 -6.13 -6.06
N GLU A 91 -27.67 -6.37 -7.32
CA GLU A 91 -26.89 -7.15 -8.27
C GLU A 91 -25.58 -6.44 -8.66
N GLN A 92 -25.64 -5.14 -8.93
CA GLN A 92 -24.46 -4.33 -9.23
C GLN A 92 -23.48 -4.34 -8.06
N ARG A 93 -23.95 -4.11 -6.84
CA ARG A 93 -23.11 -4.17 -5.63
C ARG A 93 -22.50 -5.55 -5.40
N ALA A 94 -23.31 -6.63 -5.59
CA ALA A 94 -22.80 -7.99 -5.45
C ALA A 94 -21.74 -8.34 -6.53
N ARG A 95 -21.90 -7.82 -7.75
CA ARG A 95 -20.88 -7.93 -8.79
C ARG A 95 -19.61 -7.21 -8.37
N TYR A 96 -19.72 -5.96 -7.95
CA TYR A 96 -18.57 -5.19 -7.47
C TYR A 96 -17.87 -5.86 -6.27
N SER A 97 -18.61 -6.39 -5.30
CA SER A 97 -18.01 -7.12 -4.16
C SER A 97 -17.13 -8.28 -4.62
N ARG A 98 -17.53 -9.02 -5.66
CA ARG A 98 -16.74 -10.12 -6.23
C ARG A 98 -15.52 -9.61 -7.03
N GLU A 99 -15.69 -8.54 -7.79
CA GLU A 99 -14.60 -7.95 -8.58
C GLU A 99 -13.56 -7.30 -7.68
N SER A 100 -14.00 -6.56 -6.65
CA SER A 100 -13.10 -5.91 -5.68
C SER A 100 -12.28 -6.89 -4.81
N THR A 101 -12.71 -8.13 -4.71
CA THR A 101 -11.93 -9.22 -4.10
C THR A 101 -10.55 -9.36 -4.74
N ARG A 102 -10.44 -9.13 -6.05
CA ARG A 102 -9.15 -9.18 -6.75
C ARG A 102 -8.17 -8.11 -6.28
N PHE A 103 -8.66 -6.89 -6.02
CA PHE A 103 -7.81 -5.83 -5.44
C PHE A 103 -7.20 -6.28 -4.12
N ALA A 104 -8.04 -6.79 -3.22
CA ALA A 104 -7.60 -7.26 -1.92
C ALA A 104 -6.61 -8.44 -2.03
N ALA A 105 -6.83 -9.37 -2.96
CA ALA A 105 -5.96 -10.52 -3.18
C ALA A 105 -4.58 -10.15 -3.75
N VAL A 106 -4.51 -9.15 -4.64
CA VAL A 106 -3.23 -8.63 -5.16
C VAL A 106 -2.43 -7.99 -4.03
N ASP A 107 -3.03 -7.00 -3.37
CA ASP A 107 -2.28 -6.17 -2.43
C ASP A 107 -1.97 -6.87 -1.11
N THR A 108 -2.81 -7.82 -0.66
CA THR A 108 -2.48 -8.61 0.53
C THR A 108 -1.20 -9.42 0.36
N ASN A 109 -0.92 -9.92 -0.85
CA ASN A 109 0.32 -10.62 -1.16
C ASN A 109 1.51 -9.66 -1.35
N ALA A 110 1.27 -8.48 -1.93
CA ALA A 110 2.30 -7.46 -2.11
C ALA A 110 2.79 -6.92 -0.76
N ILE A 111 1.90 -6.63 0.18
CA ILE A 111 2.25 -6.23 1.56
C ILE A 111 3.16 -7.25 2.23
N GLU A 112 2.92 -8.55 2.06
CA GLU A 112 3.76 -9.62 2.61
C GLU A 112 5.07 -9.82 1.81
N GLY A 113 5.26 -9.08 0.71
CA GLY A 113 6.48 -9.13 -0.09
C GLY A 113 6.58 -10.36 -1.00
N VAL A 114 5.47 -11.04 -1.27
CA VAL A 114 5.43 -12.15 -2.25
C VAL A 114 5.85 -11.65 -3.63
N PHE A 115 5.41 -10.44 -3.99
CA PHE A 115 5.86 -9.69 -5.16
C PHE A 115 5.70 -8.19 -4.91
N ARG A 116 6.21 -7.37 -5.83
CA ARG A 116 5.97 -5.92 -5.79
C ARG A 116 4.75 -5.59 -6.61
N SER A 117 3.86 -4.81 -6.04
CA SER A 117 2.71 -4.24 -6.73
C SER A 117 2.78 -2.71 -6.73
N ASP A 118 2.17 -2.12 -7.74
CA ASP A 118 1.75 -0.73 -7.75
C ASP A 118 0.25 -0.69 -8.07
N ARG A 119 -0.38 0.46 -7.83
CA ARG A 119 -1.83 0.57 -8.03
C ARG A 119 -2.25 0.29 -9.46
N GLY A 120 -1.45 0.69 -10.46
CA GLY A 120 -1.73 0.41 -11.86
C GLY A 120 -1.81 -1.08 -12.14
N PHE A 121 -0.85 -1.86 -11.62
CA PHE A 121 -0.88 -3.32 -11.73
C PHE A 121 -2.09 -3.93 -11.03
N THR A 122 -2.35 -3.52 -9.77
CA THR A 122 -3.50 -4.01 -9.02
C THR A 122 -4.81 -3.76 -9.77
N TYR A 123 -4.99 -2.56 -10.31
CA TYR A 123 -6.15 -2.22 -11.12
C TYR A 123 -6.22 -3.03 -12.41
N SER A 124 -5.11 -3.20 -13.10
CA SER A 124 -5.03 -3.97 -14.33
C SER A 124 -5.49 -5.41 -14.11
N VAL A 125 -4.95 -6.09 -13.09
CA VAL A 125 -5.33 -7.46 -12.73
C VAL A 125 -6.79 -7.55 -12.30
N ALA A 126 -7.26 -6.60 -11.51
CA ALA A 126 -8.64 -6.63 -11.00
C ALA A 126 -9.69 -6.48 -12.09
N LYS A 127 -9.38 -5.73 -13.15
CA LYS A 127 -10.34 -5.43 -14.23
C LYS A 127 -10.26 -6.35 -15.45
N GLN A 128 -9.14 -7.01 -15.67
CA GLN A 128 -9.02 -7.92 -16.82
C GLN A 128 -9.81 -9.21 -16.57
N ALA A 129 -10.74 -9.48 -17.47
CA ALA A 129 -11.45 -10.78 -17.50
C ALA A 129 -10.50 -11.91 -17.90
N HIS A 130 -9.51 -11.63 -18.75
CA HIS A 130 -8.51 -12.56 -19.29
C HIS A 130 -7.15 -11.87 -19.39
N GLY A 131 -6.06 -12.64 -19.31
CA GLY A 131 -4.69 -12.14 -19.50
C GLY A 131 -3.98 -11.67 -18.22
N TRP A 132 -4.68 -11.56 -17.09
CA TRP A 132 -4.06 -11.26 -15.79
C TRP A 132 -3.11 -12.38 -15.33
N GLU A 133 -3.34 -13.61 -15.78
CA GLU A 133 -2.52 -14.78 -15.49
C GLU A 133 -1.07 -14.57 -16.00
N SER A 134 -0.92 -14.11 -17.23
CA SER A 134 0.41 -13.80 -17.78
C SER A 134 1.11 -12.69 -17.02
N ALA A 135 0.38 -11.62 -16.64
CA ALA A 135 0.92 -10.53 -15.87
C ALA A 135 1.39 -10.96 -14.47
N MET A 136 0.74 -11.96 -13.87
CA MET A 136 1.16 -12.57 -12.60
C MET A 136 2.39 -13.46 -12.78
N GLU A 137 2.42 -14.29 -13.84
CA GLU A 137 3.53 -15.21 -14.14
C GLU A 137 4.83 -14.47 -14.46
N GLU A 138 4.76 -13.31 -15.12
CA GLU A 138 5.90 -12.43 -15.36
C GLU A 138 6.58 -11.93 -14.07
N ARG A 139 5.83 -11.86 -12.96
CA ARG A 139 6.35 -11.46 -11.64
C ARG A 139 6.95 -12.63 -10.85
N GLY A 140 6.77 -13.85 -11.31
CA GLY A 140 7.35 -15.07 -10.74
C GLY A 140 6.35 -16.22 -10.69
N VAL A 141 6.82 -17.44 -10.89
CA VAL A 141 5.99 -18.67 -10.97
C VAL A 141 5.13 -18.92 -9.72
N HIS A 142 5.50 -18.35 -8.58
CA HIS A 142 4.77 -18.49 -7.31
C HIS A 142 3.69 -17.42 -7.12
N VAL A 143 3.68 -16.37 -7.95
CA VAL A 143 2.80 -15.19 -7.75
C VAL A 143 1.35 -15.55 -8.07
N ARG A 144 1.11 -16.19 -9.22
CA ARG A 144 -0.22 -16.63 -9.62
C ARG A 144 -0.86 -17.60 -8.60
N PRO A 145 -0.21 -18.69 -8.17
CA PRO A 145 -0.78 -19.56 -7.14
C PRO A 145 -1.09 -18.83 -5.83
N SER A 146 -0.23 -17.90 -5.41
CA SER A 146 -0.47 -17.12 -4.20
C SER A 146 -1.64 -16.14 -4.33
N PHE A 147 -1.82 -15.56 -5.52
CA PHE A 147 -2.97 -14.72 -5.81
C PHE A 147 -4.27 -15.54 -5.84
N GLU A 148 -4.30 -16.69 -6.52
CA GLU A 148 -5.46 -17.58 -6.57
C GLU A 148 -5.87 -18.04 -5.16
N ALA A 149 -4.91 -18.46 -4.33
CA ALA A 149 -5.16 -18.83 -2.94
C ALA A 149 -5.72 -17.67 -2.10
N ALA A 150 -5.22 -16.46 -2.28
CA ALA A 150 -5.77 -15.27 -1.63
C ALA A 150 -7.19 -14.97 -2.12
N MET A 151 -7.45 -15.09 -3.42
CA MET A 151 -8.81 -14.96 -4.00
C MET A 151 -9.80 -15.92 -3.36
N ASP A 152 -9.42 -17.19 -3.24
CA ASP A 152 -10.26 -18.21 -2.59
C ASP A 152 -10.52 -17.87 -1.11
N GLY A 153 -9.52 -17.34 -0.42
CA GLY A 153 -9.67 -16.86 0.95
C GLY A 153 -10.64 -15.69 1.09
N TYR A 154 -10.54 -14.69 0.22
CA TYR A 154 -11.49 -13.56 0.22
C TYR A 154 -12.89 -13.96 -0.24
N ASN A 155 -13.02 -14.91 -1.18
CA ASN A 155 -14.32 -15.48 -1.55
C ASN A 155 -14.95 -16.22 -0.36
N LEU A 156 -14.17 -16.99 0.41
CA LEU A 156 -14.66 -17.61 1.64
C LEU A 156 -15.11 -16.54 2.66
N ALA A 157 -14.36 -15.44 2.80
CA ALA A 157 -14.75 -14.33 3.68
C ALA A 157 -16.07 -13.67 3.20
N LEU A 158 -16.27 -13.52 1.91
CA LEU A 158 -17.51 -13.02 1.31
C LEU A 158 -18.69 -13.97 1.55
N ASP A 159 -18.49 -15.29 1.40
CA ASP A 159 -19.51 -16.30 1.69
C ASP A 159 -19.93 -16.26 3.17
N VAL A 160 -18.97 -16.15 4.08
CA VAL A 160 -19.20 -15.99 5.53
C VAL A 160 -20.01 -14.73 5.83
N ALA A 161 -19.69 -13.63 5.17
CA ALA A 161 -20.39 -12.36 5.33
C ALA A 161 -21.82 -12.45 4.80
N THR A 162 -22.00 -12.99 3.61
CA THR A 162 -23.32 -13.14 2.94
C THR A 162 -24.22 -14.09 3.70
N GLY A 163 -23.68 -15.23 4.16
CA GLY A 163 -24.40 -16.20 4.99
C GLY A 163 -24.61 -15.74 6.44
N ARG A 164 -24.03 -14.59 6.83
CA ARG A 164 -24.02 -14.07 8.21
C ARG A 164 -23.56 -15.10 9.24
N TRP A 165 -22.64 -15.97 8.84
CA TRP A 165 -22.12 -17.01 9.73
C TRP A 165 -21.29 -16.40 10.86
N PRO A 166 -21.41 -16.95 12.09
CA PRO A 166 -20.63 -16.46 13.20
C PRO A 166 -19.13 -16.79 13.01
N LEU A 167 -18.27 -15.92 13.49
CA LEU A 167 -16.85 -16.21 13.56
C LEU A 167 -16.59 -17.38 14.52
N THR A 168 -15.79 -18.36 14.08
CA THR A 168 -15.40 -19.53 14.87
C THR A 168 -13.92 -19.84 14.65
N GLU A 169 -13.28 -20.49 15.59
CA GLU A 169 -11.90 -20.93 15.41
C GLU A 169 -11.70 -21.84 14.20
N SER A 170 -12.66 -22.73 13.94
CA SER A 170 -12.62 -23.62 12.76
C SER A 170 -12.69 -22.83 11.45
N LEU A 171 -13.49 -21.77 11.39
CA LEU A 171 -13.53 -20.86 10.24
C LEU A 171 -12.22 -20.13 10.05
N ILE A 172 -11.62 -19.60 11.12
CA ILE A 172 -10.32 -18.91 11.07
C ILE A 172 -9.23 -19.85 10.56
N ARG A 173 -9.19 -21.08 11.05
CA ARG A 173 -8.24 -22.11 10.59
C ARG A 173 -8.45 -22.47 9.12
N ARG A 174 -9.68 -22.62 8.67
CA ARG A 174 -10.01 -22.88 7.27
C ARG A 174 -9.61 -21.70 6.39
N LEU A 175 -9.83 -20.47 6.84
CA LEU A 175 -9.40 -19.28 6.11
C LEU A 175 -7.88 -19.24 5.93
N HIS A 176 -7.12 -19.55 7.00
CA HIS A 176 -5.67 -19.68 6.91
C HIS A 176 -5.26 -20.81 5.94
N GLU A 177 -5.87 -21.99 6.03
CA GLU A 177 -5.60 -23.12 5.14
C GLU A 177 -5.80 -22.74 3.68
N THR A 178 -6.89 -22.03 3.39
CA THR A 178 -7.23 -21.57 2.04
C THR A 178 -6.24 -20.52 1.53
N ILE A 179 -6.00 -19.45 2.29
CA ILE A 179 -5.10 -18.35 1.89
C ILE A 179 -3.66 -18.84 1.70
N MET A 180 -3.24 -19.82 2.49
CA MET A 180 -1.88 -20.35 2.46
C MET A 180 -1.73 -21.60 1.57
N ALA A 181 -2.75 -21.95 0.78
CA ALA A 181 -2.78 -23.19 -0.02
C ALA A 181 -1.58 -23.35 -0.97
N SER A 182 -1.03 -22.23 -1.46
CA SER A 182 0.13 -22.22 -2.37
C SER A 182 1.50 -22.21 -1.68
N GLN A 183 1.54 -22.16 -0.34
CA GLN A 183 2.78 -22.03 0.42
C GLN A 183 3.03 -23.27 1.28
N ASP A 184 4.06 -24.05 0.95
CA ASP A 184 4.41 -25.28 1.65
C ASP A 184 5.40 -25.07 2.78
N GLU A 185 6.20 -23.99 2.71
CA GLU A 185 7.29 -23.70 3.65
C GLU A 185 7.26 -22.22 4.07
N TYR A 186 7.83 -21.95 5.24
CA TYR A 186 8.07 -20.59 5.72
C TYR A 186 9.49 -20.43 6.25
N GLU A 187 10.01 -19.22 6.31
CA GLU A 187 11.37 -18.94 6.80
C GLU A 187 11.34 -18.61 8.31
N VAL A 188 12.16 -19.30 9.06
CA VAL A 188 12.46 -18.98 10.46
C VAL A 188 13.90 -18.55 10.63
N ARG A 189 14.16 -17.74 11.64
CA ARG A 189 15.52 -17.42 12.09
C ARG A 189 15.86 -18.29 13.28
N VAL A 190 16.82 -19.19 13.11
CA VAL A 190 17.29 -20.08 14.15
C VAL A 190 18.72 -19.73 14.54
N LEU A 191 19.03 -19.83 15.85
CA LEU A 191 20.38 -19.63 16.33
C LEU A 191 21.16 -20.95 16.20
N VAL A 192 22.12 -21.00 15.26
CA VAL A 192 22.98 -22.15 15.01
C VAL A 192 24.42 -21.75 15.34
N ALA A 193 25.02 -22.39 16.33
CA ALA A 193 26.40 -22.09 16.78
C ALA A 193 26.67 -20.60 17.09
N GLY A 194 25.66 -19.89 17.64
CA GLY A 194 25.77 -18.47 17.96
C GLY A 194 25.48 -17.50 16.81
N GLU A 195 25.17 -18.00 15.61
CA GLU A 195 24.79 -17.20 14.45
C GLU A 195 23.32 -17.36 14.12
N LEU A 196 22.62 -16.26 13.84
CA LEU A 196 21.25 -16.28 13.34
C LEU A 196 21.26 -16.71 11.87
N ARG A 197 20.73 -17.89 11.59
CA ARG A 197 20.57 -18.43 10.23
C ARG A 197 19.10 -18.50 9.85
N ARG A 198 18.81 -18.26 8.57
CA ARG A 198 17.49 -18.51 8.00
C ARG A 198 17.37 -19.99 7.66
N GLN A 199 16.29 -20.60 8.12
CA GLN A 199 15.94 -21.98 7.83
C GLN A 199 14.51 -22.03 7.32
N LYS A 200 14.24 -22.84 6.33
CA LYS A 200 12.89 -23.17 5.88
C LYS A 200 12.33 -24.28 6.72
N GLN A 201 11.07 -24.13 7.10
CA GLN A 201 10.31 -25.15 7.81
C GLN A 201 8.98 -25.41 7.10
N PRO A 202 8.45 -26.65 7.15
CA PRO A 202 7.15 -26.97 6.59
C PRO A 202 6.03 -26.15 7.26
N LEU A 203 5.16 -25.52 6.47
CA LEU A 203 4.01 -24.79 6.96
C LEU A 203 2.83 -25.74 7.18
N GLN A 204 2.37 -25.83 8.42
CA GLN A 204 1.15 -26.56 8.77
C GLN A 204 -0.06 -25.64 8.61
N ARG A 205 -0.76 -25.75 7.49
CA ARG A 205 -1.90 -24.91 7.15
C ARG A 205 -3.08 -25.22 8.08
N GLY A 206 -3.77 -24.18 8.56
CA GLY A 206 -4.92 -24.34 9.47
C GLY A 206 -4.56 -24.81 10.89
N VAL A 207 -3.26 -24.92 11.21
CA VAL A 207 -2.78 -25.38 12.53
C VAL A 207 -2.10 -24.23 13.25
N TYR A 208 -2.45 -24.04 14.54
CA TYR A 208 -1.80 -23.02 15.36
C TYR A 208 -0.32 -23.31 15.54
N LYS A 209 0.46 -22.27 15.73
CA LYS A 209 1.90 -22.33 15.89
C LYS A 209 2.30 -23.23 17.07
N SER A 210 3.39 -23.97 16.90
CA SER A 210 4.04 -24.77 17.93
C SER A 210 5.34 -24.16 18.44
N GLN A 211 5.77 -23.05 17.85
CA GLN A 211 6.98 -22.31 18.22
C GLN A 211 6.68 -20.82 18.28
N GLN A 212 7.44 -20.09 19.10
CA GLN A 212 7.34 -18.64 19.18
C GLN A 212 7.73 -17.99 17.85
N ASN A 213 6.89 -17.09 17.35
CA ASN A 213 7.09 -16.39 16.07
C ASN A 213 7.23 -14.86 16.23
N SER A 214 7.62 -14.40 17.42
CA SER A 214 7.81 -12.99 17.74
C SER A 214 9.01 -12.39 16.99
N PRO A 215 8.83 -11.34 16.17
CA PRO A 215 9.92 -10.74 15.41
C PRO A 215 10.80 -9.84 16.30
N VAL A 216 12.07 -9.75 15.96
CA VAL A 216 12.98 -8.75 16.51
C VAL A 216 12.93 -7.52 15.62
N ARG A 217 12.63 -6.35 16.20
CA ARG A 217 12.59 -5.06 15.52
C ARG A 217 14.00 -4.56 15.17
N PRO A 218 14.13 -3.58 14.25
CA PRO A 218 15.43 -3.03 13.86
C PRO A 218 16.23 -2.40 15.03
N ASP A 219 15.53 -1.88 16.04
CA ASP A 219 16.12 -1.31 17.26
C ASP A 219 16.61 -2.37 18.26
N GLY A 220 16.38 -3.67 17.96
CA GLY A 220 16.72 -4.80 18.79
C GLY A 220 15.64 -5.16 19.82
N SER A 221 14.57 -4.40 19.95
CA SER A 221 13.41 -4.77 20.77
C SER A 221 12.65 -5.95 20.13
N GLN A 222 11.93 -6.72 20.94
CA GLN A 222 11.12 -7.82 20.47
C GLN A 222 9.64 -7.44 20.59
N HIS A 223 8.90 -7.57 19.48
CA HIS A 223 7.45 -7.55 19.54
C HIS A 223 6.96 -8.93 19.94
N VAL A 224 6.30 -9.04 21.10
CA VAL A 224 5.94 -10.34 21.67
C VAL A 224 4.49 -10.66 21.38
N TYR A 225 4.28 -11.70 20.58
CA TYR A 225 2.97 -12.31 20.34
C TYR A 225 2.66 -13.37 21.42
N ALA A 226 1.39 -13.80 21.52
CA ALA A 226 1.00 -14.88 22.39
C ALA A 226 1.90 -16.13 22.17
N SER A 227 2.26 -16.80 23.25
CA SER A 227 3.02 -18.06 23.16
C SER A 227 2.18 -19.17 22.50
N PRO A 228 2.78 -20.27 22.04
CA PRO A 228 2.03 -21.42 21.56
C PRO A 228 1.01 -21.94 22.59
N GLU A 229 1.34 -21.89 23.87
CA GLU A 229 0.50 -22.34 24.98
C GLU A 229 -0.69 -21.41 25.21
N GLU A 230 -0.48 -20.08 25.06
CA GLU A 230 -1.51 -19.05 25.22
C GLU A 230 -2.42 -18.94 23.99
N THR A 231 -1.90 -19.27 22.82
CA THR A 231 -2.62 -19.10 21.53
C THR A 231 -4.04 -19.68 21.53
N PRO A 232 -4.29 -20.93 22.00
CA PRO A 232 -5.67 -21.48 21.97
C PRO A 232 -6.64 -20.73 22.89
N SER A 233 -6.19 -20.25 24.07
CA SER A 233 -7.04 -19.48 24.99
C SER A 233 -7.35 -18.09 24.44
N GLU A 234 -6.36 -17.42 23.84
CA GLU A 234 -6.52 -16.11 23.24
C GLU A 234 -7.42 -16.16 21.99
N MET A 235 -7.33 -17.20 21.18
CA MET A 235 -8.22 -17.39 20.04
C MET A 235 -9.67 -17.65 20.47
N ARG A 236 -9.91 -18.39 21.55
CA ARG A 236 -11.25 -18.53 22.14
C ARG A 236 -11.75 -17.17 22.63
N ARG A 237 -10.92 -16.42 23.36
CA ARG A 237 -11.26 -15.07 23.85
C ARG A 237 -11.63 -14.13 22.68
N LEU A 238 -10.89 -14.15 21.57
CA LEU A 238 -11.23 -13.37 20.38
C LEU A 238 -12.62 -13.74 19.85
N VAL A 239 -12.90 -15.03 19.68
CA VAL A 239 -14.20 -15.51 19.21
C VAL A 239 -15.33 -15.14 20.15
N GLU A 240 -15.11 -15.21 21.47
CA GLU A 240 -16.09 -14.80 22.51
C GLU A 240 -16.38 -13.29 22.42
N GLN A 241 -15.34 -12.44 22.32
CA GLN A 241 -15.50 -11.01 22.13
C GLN A 241 -16.31 -10.68 20.87
N CYS A 242 -16.07 -11.38 19.75
CA CYS A 242 -16.82 -11.20 18.50
C CYS A 242 -18.28 -11.70 18.55
N ARG A 243 -18.67 -12.37 19.61
CA ARG A 243 -20.05 -12.84 19.84
C ARG A 243 -20.83 -11.99 20.84
N SER A 244 -20.16 -11.05 21.51
CA SER A 244 -20.85 -10.17 22.46
C SER A 244 -21.90 -9.30 21.75
N ASP A 245 -22.99 -8.98 22.43
CA ASP A 245 -24.03 -8.12 21.90
C ASP A 245 -23.48 -6.75 21.50
N GLU A 246 -22.53 -6.24 22.29
CA GLU A 246 -21.84 -4.97 22.03
C GLU A 246 -21.08 -5.02 20.69
N PHE A 247 -20.32 -6.08 20.46
CA PHE A 247 -19.60 -6.24 19.19
C PHE A 247 -20.56 -6.40 18.00
N VAL A 248 -21.60 -7.22 18.14
CA VAL A 248 -22.57 -7.47 17.07
C VAL A 248 -23.32 -6.20 16.68
N ALA A 249 -23.61 -5.31 17.64
CA ALA A 249 -24.29 -4.03 17.42
C ALA A 249 -23.35 -2.92 16.92
N ALA A 250 -22.05 -3.13 16.94
CA ALA A 250 -21.09 -2.09 16.62
C ALA A 250 -20.99 -1.79 15.12
N HIS A 251 -20.47 -0.62 14.79
CA HIS A 251 -20.23 -0.18 13.42
C HIS A 251 -19.25 -1.15 12.69
N PRO A 252 -19.45 -1.49 11.40
CA PRO A 252 -18.63 -2.45 10.67
C PRO A 252 -17.13 -2.10 10.63
N VAL A 253 -16.79 -0.82 10.60
CA VAL A 253 -15.39 -0.37 10.70
C VAL A 253 -14.78 -0.73 12.06
N VAL A 254 -15.53 -0.56 13.13
CA VAL A 254 -15.07 -0.88 14.50
C VAL A 254 -14.91 -2.39 14.67
N GLN A 255 -15.84 -3.17 14.13
CA GLN A 255 -15.75 -4.62 14.10
C GLN A 255 -14.53 -5.09 13.30
N ALA A 256 -14.36 -4.57 12.09
CA ALA A 256 -13.26 -4.93 11.18
C ALA A 256 -11.88 -4.58 11.79
N SER A 257 -11.73 -3.37 12.33
CA SER A 257 -10.50 -2.92 12.95
C SER A 257 -10.14 -3.72 14.21
N TYR A 258 -11.14 -4.00 15.05
CA TYR A 258 -10.94 -4.81 16.25
C TYR A 258 -10.46 -6.23 15.95
N VAL A 259 -11.19 -6.94 15.09
CA VAL A 259 -10.86 -8.32 14.74
C VAL A 259 -9.50 -8.42 14.09
N HIS A 260 -9.18 -7.48 13.21
CA HIS A 260 -7.87 -7.40 12.59
C HIS A 260 -6.76 -7.27 13.64
N TYR A 261 -6.86 -6.24 14.50
CA TYR A 261 -5.83 -5.95 15.49
C TYR A 261 -5.70 -7.09 16.52
N ALA A 262 -6.80 -7.53 17.12
CA ALA A 262 -6.80 -8.60 18.11
C ALA A 262 -6.19 -9.90 17.56
N PHE A 263 -6.50 -10.24 16.30
CA PHE A 263 -5.92 -11.41 15.65
C PHE A 263 -4.40 -11.25 15.42
N VAL A 264 -3.94 -10.05 15.01
CA VAL A 264 -2.51 -9.78 14.84
C VAL A 264 -1.76 -9.83 16.16
N CYS A 265 -2.34 -9.36 17.27
CA CYS A 265 -1.73 -9.48 18.61
C CYS A 265 -1.51 -10.94 19.03
N VAL A 266 -2.45 -11.83 18.75
CA VAL A 266 -2.31 -13.28 19.04
C VAL A 266 -1.30 -13.92 18.11
N HIS A 267 -1.32 -13.57 16.83
CA HIS A 267 -0.44 -14.11 15.77
C HIS A 267 -0.42 -15.65 15.76
N PRO A 268 -1.61 -16.29 15.59
CA PRO A 268 -1.79 -17.69 15.97
C PRO A 268 -1.11 -18.72 15.07
N PHE A 269 -0.74 -18.35 13.84
CA PHE A 269 -0.14 -19.27 12.88
C PHE A 269 1.36 -19.02 12.73
N ALA A 270 2.10 -20.01 12.22
CA ALA A 270 3.53 -19.89 11.98
C ALA A 270 3.87 -18.80 10.94
N ASP A 271 3.03 -18.64 9.93
CA ASP A 271 3.11 -17.60 8.87
C ASP A 271 1.69 -17.28 8.36
N GLY A 272 1.54 -16.24 7.53
CA GLY A 272 0.26 -15.85 6.89
C GLY A 272 -0.71 -15.07 7.76
N ASN A 273 -0.33 -14.70 8.99
CA ASN A 273 -1.23 -14.01 9.92
C ASN A 273 -1.75 -12.67 9.38
N GLY A 274 -0.91 -11.88 8.74
CA GLY A 274 -1.32 -10.60 8.15
C GLY A 274 -2.37 -10.78 7.03
N ARG A 275 -2.19 -11.76 6.16
CA ARG A 275 -3.14 -12.10 5.09
C ARG A 275 -4.49 -12.51 5.66
N VAL A 276 -4.48 -13.37 6.68
CA VAL A 276 -5.70 -13.82 7.38
C VAL A 276 -6.38 -12.66 8.12
N ALA A 277 -5.63 -11.79 8.80
CA ALA A 277 -6.18 -10.62 9.51
C ALA A 277 -6.96 -9.70 8.56
N ARG A 278 -6.41 -9.39 7.38
CA ARG A 278 -7.07 -8.54 6.38
C ARG A 278 -8.32 -9.21 5.81
N ALA A 279 -8.28 -10.52 5.57
CA ALA A 279 -9.45 -11.26 5.11
C ALA A 279 -10.54 -11.35 6.19
N LEU A 280 -10.17 -11.55 7.47
CA LEU A 280 -11.11 -11.53 8.60
C LEU A 280 -11.79 -10.17 8.77
N ALA A 281 -11.03 -9.06 8.67
CA ALA A 281 -11.59 -7.72 8.70
C ALA A 281 -12.59 -7.50 7.55
N SER A 282 -12.27 -8.05 6.37
CA SER A 282 -13.16 -7.99 5.21
C SER A 282 -14.52 -8.64 5.43
N VAL A 283 -14.65 -9.66 6.29
CA VAL A 283 -15.95 -10.28 6.62
C VAL A 283 -16.95 -9.22 7.10
N PHE A 284 -16.52 -8.27 7.93
CA PHE A 284 -17.39 -7.25 8.50
C PHE A 284 -17.71 -6.14 7.50
N LEU A 285 -16.75 -5.73 6.69
CA LEU A 285 -16.95 -4.76 5.62
C LEU A 285 -17.76 -5.33 4.44
N TYR A 286 -17.68 -6.64 4.17
CA TYR A 286 -18.59 -7.31 3.23
C TYR A 286 -20.02 -7.36 3.73
N ARG A 287 -20.24 -7.46 5.05
CA ARG A 287 -21.59 -7.41 5.63
C ARG A 287 -22.25 -6.05 5.43
N ASP A 288 -21.47 -4.99 5.56
CA ASP A 288 -21.88 -3.62 5.35
C ASP A 288 -20.65 -2.72 5.17
N PRO A 289 -20.48 -2.01 4.05
CA PRO A 289 -21.44 -1.78 2.96
C PRO A 289 -21.42 -2.82 1.83
N GLY A 290 -20.60 -3.85 1.87
CA GLY A 290 -20.46 -4.87 0.83
C GLY A 290 -19.16 -4.80 0.05
N ILE A 291 -18.06 -4.41 0.71
CA ILE A 291 -16.74 -4.26 0.11
C ILE A 291 -15.66 -5.01 0.92
N PRO A 292 -14.52 -5.43 0.32
CA PRO A 292 -13.38 -5.94 1.07
C PRO A 292 -12.58 -4.81 1.71
N LEU A 293 -11.74 -5.17 2.68
CA LEU A 293 -10.64 -4.32 3.12
C LEU A 293 -9.50 -4.40 2.09
N VAL A 294 -9.24 -3.30 1.42
CA VAL A 294 -8.09 -3.16 0.50
C VAL A 294 -7.06 -2.22 1.12
N ILE A 295 -5.84 -2.72 1.33
CA ILE A 295 -4.69 -1.93 1.75
C ILE A 295 -3.65 -2.06 0.64
N PHE A 296 -3.34 -0.97 -0.05
CA PHE A 296 -2.37 -0.98 -1.14
C PHE A 296 -0.93 -1.07 -0.61
N ASP A 297 -0.01 -1.66 -1.40
CA ASP A 297 1.40 -1.83 -1.00
C ASP A 297 2.09 -0.50 -0.66
N ASP A 298 1.73 0.60 -1.33
CA ASP A 298 2.23 1.94 -1.04
C ASP A 298 1.79 2.50 0.33
N GLN A 299 0.78 1.91 0.95
CA GLN A 299 0.26 2.28 2.27
C GLN A 299 0.86 1.47 3.42
N LYS A 300 1.72 0.52 3.12
CA LYS A 300 2.29 -0.44 4.06
C LYS A 300 2.95 0.21 5.28
N HIS A 301 3.72 1.29 5.09
CA HIS A 301 4.38 1.98 6.20
C HIS A 301 3.35 2.60 7.15
N HIS A 302 2.39 3.36 6.62
CA HIS A 302 1.34 3.96 7.43
C HIS A 302 0.48 2.92 8.15
N TYR A 303 0.20 1.81 7.51
CA TYR A 303 -0.49 0.67 8.12
C TYR A 303 0.24 0.15 9.37
N TYR A 304 1.55 -0.05 9.28
CA TYR A 304 2.33 -0.51 10.43
C TYR A 304 2.45 0.55 11.52
N ASP A 305 2.61 1.84 11.18
CA ASP A 305 2.66 2.93 12.14
C ASP A 305 1.36 2.99 12.98
N THR A 306 0.21 2.74 12.35
CA THR A 306 -1.08 2.71 13.06
C THR A 306 -1.24 1.48 13.95
N LEU A 307 -0.70 0.33 13.58
CA LEU A 307 -0.65 -0.87 14.43
C LEU A 307 0.27 -0.64 15.64
N GLU A 308 1.43 -0.01 15.46
CA GLU A 308 2.33 0.34 16.56
C GLU A 308 1.67 1.34 17.54
N SER A 309 0.87 2.27 17.05
CA SER A 309 0.06 3.15 17.89
C SER A 309 -0.95 2.35 18.73
N ALA A 310 -1.56 1.34 18.12
CA ALA A 310 -2.51 0.46 18.82
C ALA A 310 -1.80 -0.42 19.87
N ASP A 311 -0.58 -0.89 19.62
CA ASP A 311 0.27 -1.59 20.61
C ASP A 311 0.57 -0.71 21.83
N ALA A 312 0.63 0.61 21.64
CA ALA A 312 0.78 1.58 22.72
C ALA A 312 -0.54 1.93 23.45
N GLY A 313 -1.65 1.26 23.11
CA GLY A 313 -2.99 1.49 23.70
C GLY A 313 -3.76 2.66 23.06
N VAL A 314 -3.26 3.22 21.96
CA VAL A 314 -3.92 4.30 21.21
C VAL A 314 -4.55 3.69 19.95
N PHE A 315 -5.82 3.25 20.05
CA PHE A 315 -6.49 2.47 19.00
C PHE A 315 -7.06 3.32 17.87
N ARG A 316 -7.35 4.58 18.16
CA ARG A 316 -8.01 5.50 17.23
C ARG A 316 -7.31 5.61 15.86
N PRO A 317 -5.97 5.76 15.75
CA PRO A 317 -5.32 5.86 14.46
C PRO A 317 -5.55 4.64 13.56
N PHE A 318 -5.60 3.44 14.15
CA PHE A 318 -5.86 2.22 13.40
C PHE A 318 -7.33 2.10 12.97
N ILE A 319 -8.27 2.48 13.83
CA ILE A 319 -9.71 2.54 13.48
C ILE A 319 -9.92 3.50 12.30
N ASP A 320 -9.34 4.70 12.37
CA ASP A 320 -9.43 5.72 11.31
C ASP A 320 -8.76 5.25 10.02
N PHE A 321 -7.65 4.52 10.12
CA PHE A 321 -6.99 3.92 8.97
C PHE A 321 -7.91 2.92 8.25
N ILE A 322 -8.55 2.01 8.97
CA ILE A 322 -9.50 1.03 8.40
C ILE A 322 -10.71 1.74 7.79
N GLU A 323 -11.25 2.78 8.45
CA GLU A 323 -12.33 3.60 7.91
C GLU A 323 -11.94 4.25 6.59
N GLN A 324 -10.75 4.85 6.53
CA GLN A 324 -10.26 5.50 5.31
C GLN A 324 -10.06 4.50 4.16
N ARG A 325 -9.59 3.28 4.46
CA ARG A 325 -9.48 2.21 3.44
C ARG A 325 -10.85 1.81 2.88
N ALA A 326 -11.85 1.69 3.76
CA ALA A 326 -13.20 1.39 3.34
C ALA A 326 -13.82 2.53 2.50
N ILE A 327 -13.60 3.79 2.89
CA ILE A 327 -14.00 4.98 2.12
C ILE A 327 -13.34 4.96 0.74
N ASP A 328 -12.03 4.72 0.65
CA ASP A 328 -11.31 4.67 -0.61
C ASP A 328 -11.85 3.56 -1.53
N THR A 329 -12.15 2.38 -0.97
CA THR A 329 -12.73 1.26 -1.73
C THR A 329 -14.14 1.59 -2.24
N MET A 330 -14.97 2.27 -1.43
CA MET A 330 -16.28 2.74 -1.87
C MET A 330 -16.19 3.83 -2.95
N ASN A 331 -15.24 4.76 -2.85
CA ASN A 331 -15.04 5.77 -3.88
C ASN A 331 -14.70 5.12 -5.23
N VAL A 332 -13.83 4.10 -5.24
CA VAL A 332 -13.56 3.31 -6.45
C VAL A 332 -14.84 2.64 -6.96
N ALA A 333 -15.65 2.06 -6.06
CA ALA A 333 -16.92 1.46 -6.42
C ALA A 333 -17.91 2.45 -7.01
N MET A 334 -18.00 3.65 -6.44
CA MET A 334 -18.90 4.71 -6.93
C MET A 334 -18.55 5.12 -8.37
N VAL A 335 -17.26 5.24 -8.67
CA VAL A 335 -16.80 5.51 -10.04
C VAL A 335 -17.12 4.36 -10.99
N GLU A 336 -16.97 3.11 -10.52
CA GLU A 336 -17.19 1.93 -11.37
C GLU A 336 -18.67 1.59 -11.60
N LEU A 337 -19.50 1.78 -10.59
CA LEU A 337 -20.93 1.45 -10.64
C LEU A 337 -21.79 2.64 -11.07
N GLY A 338 -21.29 3.85 -10.83
CA GLY A 338 -21.97 5.10 -11.16
C GLY A 338 -22.21 5.27 -12.65
N GLY A 339 -21.77 4.22 -13.41
CA GLY A 339 -21.95 4.05 -14.84
C GLY A 339 -22.16 5.39 -15.52
N THR A 340 -21.15 5.86 -16.03
CA THR A 340 -20.89 7.13 -16.65
C THR A 340 -21.88 7.50 -17.76
N ASP A 341 -22.87 6.67 -18.04
CA ASP A 341 -23.72 6.86 -19.22
C ASP A 341 -24.43 8.23 -19.28
N ASP A 342 -24.88 8.77 -18.16
CA ASP A 342 -25.53 10.09 -18.15
C ASP A 342 -24.55 11.25 -17.84
N VAL A 343 -23.59 11.02 -16.95
CA VAL A 343 -22.60 12.05 -16.57
C VAL A 343 -21.45 12.09 -17.57
N ASP A 344 -21.03 10.95 -18.11
CA ASP A 344 -20.01 10.90 -19.18
C ASP A 344 -20.56 11.44 -20.50
N SER A 345 -21.84 11.25 -20.79
CA SER A 345 -22.50 11.94 -21.92
C SER A 345 -22.51 13.47 -21.71
N ALA A 346 -22.84 13.92 -20.50
CA ALA A 346 -22.84 15.36 -20.18
C ALA A 346 -21.42 15.94 -20.05
N LEU A 347 -20.43 15.13 -19.63
CA LEU A 347 -19.02 15.54 -19.56
C LEU A 347 -18.33 15.44 -20.93
N ALA A 348 -18.76 14.51 -21.80
CA ALA A 348 -18.31 14.46 -23.19
C ALA A 348 -18.74 15.72 -23.97
N ASP A 349 -19.93 16.26 -23.65
CA ASP A 349 -20.41 17.51 -24.17
C ASP A 349 -19.63 18.76 -23.65
N LEU A 350 -18.92 18.62 -22.51
CA LEU A 350 -18.10 19.69 -21.91
C LEU A 350 -16.61 19.59 -22.26
N GLY A 351 -16.21 18.57 -23.04
CA GLY A 351 -14.81 18.22 -23.24
C GLY A 351 -14.24 17.40 -22.08
N ASP A 352 -13.16 16.64 -22.34
CA ASP A 352 -12.61 15.72 -21.36
C ASP A 352 -11.85 16.45 -20.23
N ALA A 353 -12.58 16.86 -19.18
CA ALA A 353 -12.00 17.52 -18.00
C ALA A 353 -10.90 16.68 -17.31
N SER A 354 -10.94 15.36 -17.47
CA SER A 354 -9.93 14.45 -16.93
C SER A 354 -8.62 14.55 -17.69
N ALA A 355 -8.67 14.71 -19.03
CA ALA A 355 -7.49 14.93 -19.84
C ALA A 355 -6.83 16.28 -19.51
N LEU A 356 -7.63 17.33 -19.32
CA LEU A 356 -7.13 18.64 -18.89
C LEU A 356 -6.48 18.57 -17.51
N ARG A 357 -7.11 17.86 -16.58
CA ARG A 357 -6.57 17.66 -15.23
C ARG A 357 -5.25 16.90 -15.27
N LEU A 358 -5.15 15.84 -16.08
CA LEU A 358 -3.90 15.10 -16.26
C LEU A 358 -2.82 16.01 -16.88
N ALA A 359 -3.17 16.80 -17.88
CA ALA A 359 -2.26 17.76 -18.49
C ALA A 359 -1.76 18.81 -17.47
N ASP A 360 -2.65 19.32 -16.60
CA ASP A 360 -2.29 20.25 -15.52
C ASP A 360 -1.31 19.62 -14.52
N MET A 361 -1.54 18.39 -14.13
CA MET A 361 -0.66 17.67 -13.19
C MET A 361 0.73 17.45 -13.79
N VAL A 362 0.80 17.03 -15.05
CA VAL A 362 2.07 16.81 -15.77
C VAL A 362 2.80 18.13 -15.97
N PHE A 363 2.10 19.16 -16.38
CA PHE A 363 2.65 20.51 -16.58
C PHE A 363 3.23 21.06 -15.27
N THR A 364 2.47 21.02 -14.18
CA THR A 364 2.90 21.50 -12.86
C THR A 364 4.17 20.77 -12.38
N GLU A 365 4.23 19.46 -12.56
CA GLU A 365 5.41 18.71 -12.15
C GLU A 365 6.62 18.99 -13.05
N LEU A 366 6.43 19.14 -14.36
CA LEU A 366 7.47 19.56 -15.28
C LEU A 366 7.98 20.97 -14.95
N GLU A 367 7.09 21.92 -14.74
CA GLU A 367 7.43 23.29 -14.35
C GLU A 367 8.25 23.32 -13.06
N ARG A 368 7.84 22.55 -12.05
CA ARG A 368 8.57 22.39 -10.79
C ARG A 368 9.98 21.83 -11.01
N GLN A 369 10.15 20.81 -11.85
CA GLN A 369 11.46 20.23 -12.15
C GLN A 369 12.31 21.14 -13.03
N PHE A 370 11.70 21.85 -13.99
CA PHE A 370 12.36 22.83 -14.84
C PHE A 370 12.89 24.04 -14.06
N GLY A 371 12.12 24.54 -13.11
CA GLY A 371 12.55 25.63 -12.24
C GLY A 371 13.81 25.30 -11.41
N ALA A 372 14.11 24.00 -11.24
CA ALA A 372 15.33 23.52 -10.60
C ALA A 372 16.52 23.34 -11.58
N LEU A 373 16.25 23.40 -12.90
CA LEU A 373 17.26 23.24 -13.95
C LEU A 373 17.94 24.58 -14.27
N GLN A 374 18.98 24.92 -13.50
CA GLN A 374 19.87 26.03 -13.84
C GLN A 374 21.20 25.47 -14.34
N HIS A 375 21.53 25.78 -15.60
CA HIS A 375 22.79 25.31 -16.18
C HIS A 375 23.38 26.39 -17.10
N PRO A 376 24.71 26.65 -17.02
CA PRO A 376 25.34 27.74 -17.78
C PRO A 376 25.37 27.52 -19.30
N LEU A 377 25.07 26.32 -19.79
CA LEU A 377 25.13 26.00 -21.21
C LEU A 377 23.78 26.17 -21.94
N PHE A 378 22.68 26.29 -21.24
CA PHE A 378 21.35 26.46 -21.84
C PHE A 378 20.38 27.22 -20.95
N ASP A 379 19.45 27.90 -21.58
CA ASP A 379 18.25 28.45 -20.95
C ASP A 379 17.10 27.46 -21.13
N ALA A 380 16.42 27.12 -20.04
CA ALA A 380 15.25 26.25 -20.04
C ALA A 380 13.99 27.12 -20.04
N THR A 381 13.11 26.89 -20.99
CA THR A 381 11.80 27.54 -21.06
C THR A 381 10.70 26.52 -21.17
N ILE A 382 9.62 26.72 -20.42
CA ILE A 382 8.40 25.94 -20.52
C ILE A 382 7.26 26.89 -20.88
N ALA A 383 6.45 26.49 -21.86
CA ALA A 383 5.31 27.28 -22.31
C ALA A 383 4.10 26.37 -22.45
N ARG A 384 2.97 26.86 -21.98
CA ARG A 384 1.66 26.25 -22.19
C ARG A 384 0.88 27.13 -23.14
N THR A 385 0.53 26.57 -24.29
CA THR A 385 -0.45 27.16 -25.20
C THR A 385 -1.76 26.41 -24.93
N CYS A 386 -2.67 26.99 -24.17
CA CYS A 386 -3.96 26.38 -23.87
C CYS A 386 -5.07 27.31 -24.35
N THR A 387 -5.82 26.83 -25.29
CA THR A 387 -7.16 27.35 -25.60
C THR A 387 -8.07 26.13 -25.71
N THR A 388 -9.19 26.13 -25.07
CA THR A 388 -10.31 25.20 -25.02
C THR A 388 -10.21 23.87 -25.81
N PRO A 389 -10.45 22.71 -25.18
CA PRO A 389 -10.44 21.43 -25.88
C PRO A 389 -11.54 21.38 -26.94
N THR A 390 -11.17 21.15 -28.18
CA THR A 390 -12.11 20.79 -29.25
C THR A 390 -12.28 19.28 -29.25
N CYS A 391 -13.45 18.84 -28.81
CA CYS A 391 -13.89 17.46 -28.98
C CYS A 391 -14.23 17.24 -30.47
N ALA A 392 -13.50 16.37 -31.14
CA ALA A 392 -13.85 15.92 -32.49
C ALA A 392 -14.03 14.40 -32.50
N ASP A 393 -15.04 13.98 -33.18
CA ASP A 393 -15.73 12.70 -33.27
C ASP A 393 -14.90 11.59 -33.95
N THR A 394 -13.68 11.32 -33.50
CA THR A 394 -12.89 10.19 -34.03
C THR A 394 -12.08 9.48 -32.98
N SER A 395 -12.15 8.16 -33.01
CA SER A 395 -11.35 7.25 -32.22
C SER A 395 -9.86 7.57 -32.28
N TYR A 396 -9.26 7.94 -31.15
CA TYR A 396 -7.85 8.25 -30.98
C TYR A 396 -7.41 9.61 -31.55
N LEU A 397 -8.05 10.69 -31.15
CA LEU A 397 -7.49 12.03 -31.33
C LEU A 397 -6.83 12.53 -30.03
N PRO A 398 -5.80 13.37 -30.12
CA PRO A 398 -5.28 14.04 -28.94
C PRO A 398 -6.43 14.78 -28.25
N ALA A 399 -6.67 14.45 -26.98
CA ALA A 399 -7.66 15.15 -26.14
C ALA A 399 -7.30 16.63 -25.97
N ILE A 400 -6.05 16.97 -26.28
CA ILE A 400 -5.52 18.31 -26.40
C ILE A 400 -4.89 18.37 -27.78
N SER A 401 -5.38 19.28 -28.64
CA SER A 401 -4.85 19.41 -30.00
C SER A 401 -3.35 19.79 -29.97
N ASP A 402 -2.62 19.48 -31.04
CA ASP A 402 -1.21 19.91 -31.20
C ASP A 402 -1.01 21.43 -31.06
N ALA A 403 -2.08 22.22 -31.28
CA ALA A 403 -2.10 23.66 -31.07
C ALA A 403 -2.28 24.07 -29.61
N ASP A 404 -2.87 23.17 -28.78
CA ASP A 404 -3.26 23.45 -27.40
C ASP A 404 -2.41 22.66 -26.38
N GLY A 405 -1.33 22.02 -26.80
CA GLY A 405 -0.42 21.30 -25.96
C GLY A 405 0.50 22.20 -25.13
N PHE A 406 1.39 21.60 -24.40
CA PHE A 406 2.49 22.32 -23.78
C PHE A 406 3.82 21.79 -24.32
N SER A 407 4.80 22.67 -24.33
CA SER A 407 6.15 22.33 -24.78
C SER A 407 7.18 22.92 -23.85
N PHE A 408 8.34 22.30 -23.80
CA PHE A 408 9.51 22.94 -23.24
C PHE A 408 10.66 22.98 -24.24
N SER A 409 11.55 23.92 -24.05
CA SER A 409 12.74 24.07 -24.87
C SER A 409 13.99 24.27 -24.02
N LEU A 410 15.06 23.62 -24.40
CA LEU A 410 16.42 23.91 -23.95
C LEU A 410 17.09 24.69 -25.06
N THR A 411 17.37 25.96 -24.80
CA THR A 411 18.00 26.88 -25.79
C THR A 411 19.46 27.10 -25.38
N PRO A 412 20.42 26.86 -26.29
CA PRO A 412 21.82 27.10 -25.98
C PRO A 412 22.06 28.59 -25.66
N THR A 413 22.89 28.86 -24.64
CA THR A 413 23.35 30.22 -24.33
C THR A 413 24.41 30.71 -25.31
N SER A 414 25.01 29.81 -26.11
CA SER A 414 25.92 30.13 -27.19
C SER A 414 25.30 30.00 -28.57
N SER A 415 25.72 30.80 -29.53
CA SER A 415 25.17 30.83 -30.91
C SER A 415 25.45 29.57 -31.75
N SER A 416 26.15 28.57 -31.23
CA SER A 416 26.63 27.39 -31.95
C SER A 416 25.90 26.08 -31.61
N GLY A 417 24.87 26.10 -30.77
CA GLY A 417 24.14 24.87 -30.36
C GLY A 417 22.75 24.76 -30.99
N SER A 418 22.24 23.52 -31.08
CA SER A 418 20.87 23.25 -31.52
C SER A 418 19.89 23.29 -30.35
N GLN A 419 18.78 23.99 -30.55
CA GLN A 419 17.67 24.00 -29.59
C GLN A 419 17.03 22.62 -29.52
N VAL A 420 16.78 22.11 -28.32
CA VAL A 420 15.99 20.89 -28.06
C VAL A 420 14.59 21.32 -27.63
N THR A 421 13.58 20.96 -28.43
CA THR A 421 12.19 21.20 -28.07
C THR A 421 11.46 19.88 -27.88
N ALA A 422 10.77 19.72 -26.77
CA ALA A 422 9.88 18.61 -26.52
C ALA A 422 8.43 19.10 -26.53
N LYS A 423 7.57 18.34 -27.20
CA LYS A 423 6.13 18.57 -27.25
C LYS A 423 5.41 17.47 -26.52
N PHE A 424 4.36 17.85 -25.82
CA PHE A 424 3.50 16.95 -25.06
C PHE A 424 2.11 16.94 -25.67
N SER A 425 1.56 15.73 -25.79
CA SER A 425 0.18 15.52 -26.22
C SER A 425 -0.48 14.56 -25.25
N VAL A 426 -1.71 14.83 -24.88
CA VAL A 426 -2.55 13.91 -24.11
C VAL A 426 -3.58 13.34 -25.07
N PHE A 427 -3.54 12.01 -25.21
CA PHE A 427 -4.51 11.27 -25.99
C PHE A 427 -5.54 10.67 -25.05
N ALA A 428 -6.80 10.70 -25.42
CA ALA A 428 -7.88 10.03 -24.73
C ALA A 428 -8.53 9.00 -25.65
N ASP A 429 -8.82 7.81 -25.09
CA ASP A 429 -9.66 6.81 -25.73
C ASP A 429 -10.85 6.53 -24.82
N PRO A 430 -11.98 7.23 -25.01
CA PRO A 430 -13.15 7.08 -24.17
C PRO A 430 -13.81 5.69 -24.27
N GLN A 431 -13.45 4.89 -25.28
CA GLN A 431 -13.96 3.53 -25.49
C GLN A 431 -12.99 2.44 -25.02
N ALA A 432 -11.87 2.82 -24.39
CA ALA A 432 -10.93 1.85 -23.87
C ALA A 432 -11.55 1.06 -22.70
N THR A 433 -11.70 -0.25 -22.88
CA THR A 433 -12.22 -1.16 -21.83
C THR A 433 -11.11 -1.90 -21.09
N ASP A 434 -10.03 -2.25 -21.78
CA ASP A 434 -8.95 -3.12 -21.29
C ASP A 434 -7.56 -2.48 -21.40
N ARG A 435 -7.49 -1.18 -21.65
CA ARG A 435 -6.25 -0.41 -21.80
C ARG A 435 -6.41 0.97 -21.16
N PRO A 436 -5.30 1.69 -20.88
CA PRO A 436 -5.38 3.04 -20.33
C PRO A 436 -6.20 3.98 -21.22
N GLU A 437 -7.10 4.71 -20.61
CA GLU A 437 -7.95 5.71 -21.32
C GLU A 437 -7.17 6.96 -21.70
N TYR A 438 -6.03 7.23 -21.04
CA TYR A 438 -5.19 8.40 -21.33
C TYR A 438 -3.74 7.98 -21.54
N ILE A 439 -3.12 8.58 -22.55
CA ILE A 439 -1.69 8.43 -22.82
C ILE A 439 -1.10 9.83 -22.96
N VAL A 440 -0.19 10.19 -22.06
CA VAL A 440 0.62 11.40 -22.22
C VAL A 440 1.88 11.00 -22.99
N THR A 441 2.06 11.59 -24.15
CA THR A 441 3.23 11.34 -25.00
C THR A 441 4.14 12.56 -25.03
N CYS A 442 5.43 12.34 -24.83
CA CYS A 442 6.45 13.35 -25.09
C CYS A 442 7.20 12.99 -26.38
N THR A 443 7.25 13.94 -27.31
CA THR A 443 8.02 13.84 -28.55
C THR A 443 9.05 14.95 -28.62
N TYR A 444 10.21 14.66 -29.23
CA TYR A 444 11.30 15.65 -29.36
C TYR A 444 11.46 16.09 -30.80
N ALA A 445 11.54 17.40 -31.00
CA ALA A 445 11.85 18.00 -32.30
C ALA A 445 13.35 18.23 -32.42
N GLN A 446 14.07 17.29 -33.07
CA GLN A 446 15.49 17.48 -33.42
C GLN A 446 15.89 16.73 -34.70
N PRO A 447 16.96 17.20 -35.40
CA PRO A 447 17.38 16.65 -36.69
C PRO A 447 18.09 15.29 -36.65
N SER A 448 18.76 14.90 -35.55
CA SER A 448 19.51 13.64 -35.48
C SER A 448 19.67 13.16 -34.02
N GLY A 449 19.59 11.85 -33.81
CA GLY A 449 19.84 11.26 -32.48
C GLY A 449 18.68 11.34 -31.47
N ARG A 450 17.44 11.28 -31.94
CA ARG A 450 16.23 11.42 -31.10
C ARG A 450 16.13 10.32 -30.04
N PRO A 451 15.89 10.66 -28.76
CA PRO A 451 15.28 9.71 -27.87
C PRO A 451 13.90 9.31 -28.42
N GLY A 452 13.52 8.05 -28.29
CA GLY A 452 12.19 7.58 -28.67
C GLY A 452 11.10 8.32 -27.88
N PRO A 453 9.85 8.32 -28.35
CA PRO A 453 8.75 8.92 -27.63
C PRO A 453 8.61 8.25 -26.24
N ARG A 454 8.34 9.04 -25.22
CA ARG A 454 8.04 8.53 -23.87
C ARG A 454 6.56 8.68 -23.60
N ASN A 455 5.93 7.58 -23.26
CA ASN A 455 4.53 7.52 -22.93
C ASN A 455 4.34 7.37 -21.41
N LEU A 456 3.34 8.06 -20.88
CA LEU A 456 2.79 7.83 -19.56
C LEU A 456 1.34 7.40 -19.76
N GLU A 457 1.06 6.16 -19.43
CA GLU A 457 -0.27 5.58 -19.50
C GLU A 457 -1.01 5.82 -18.18
N VAL A 458 -2.23 6.32 -18.25
CA VAL A 458 -3.04 6.68 -17.08
C VAL A 458 -4.48 6.20 -17.28
N PHE A 459 -5.03 5.58 -16.27
CA PHE A 459 -6.44 5.20 -16.27
C PHE A 459 -7.29 6.36 -15.72
N ARG A 460 -8.48 6.56 -16.25
CA ARG A 460 -9.43 7.62 -15.80
C ARG A 460 -9.65 7.59 -14.31
N ARG A 461 -9.75 6.39 -13.73
CA ARG A 461 -9.93 6.16 -12.29
C ARG A 461 -8.77 6.65 -11.41
N GLU A 462 -7.57 6.81 -11.97
CA GLU A 462 -6.43 7.38 -11.25
C GLU A 462 -6.54 8.91 -11.11
N LEU A 463 -7.44 9.53 -11.87
CA LEU A 463 -7.70 10.98 -11.92
C LEU A 463 -8.86 11.42 -11.01
N THR A 464 -9.25 10.60 -10.02
CA THR A 464 -10.24 10.97 -9.01
C THR A 464 -9.78 12.18 -8.18
N PRO A 465 -10.69 12.89 -7.48
CA PRO A 465 -10.34 14.05 -6.64
C PRO A 465 -9.23 13.75 -5.63
N ASP A 466 -9.18 12.54 -5.08
CA ASP A 466 -8.10 12.05 -4.23
C ASP A 466 -7.04 11.35 -5.09
N ILE A 467 -6.29 12.18 -5.83
CA ILE A 467 -5.23 11.71 -6.72
C ILE A 467 -4.31 10.77 -5.98
N SER A 468 -4.14 9.57 -6.52
CA SER A 468 -3.30 8.59 -5.89
C SER A 468 -1.85 9.09 -5.80
N LEU A 469 -1.24 8.95 -4.63
CA LEU A 469 0.19 9.20 -4.44
C LEU A 469 1.03 8.44 -5.48
N SER A 470 0.54 7.28 -5.92
CA SER A 470 1.11 6.47 -6.99
C SER A 470 1.13 7.22 -8.34
N LEU A 471 0.01 7.82 -8.77
CA LEU A 471 -0.01 8.59 -10.01
C LEU A 471 0.93 9.79 -9.94
N THR A 472 0.92 10.54 -8.85
CA THR A 472 1.85 11.67 -8.65
C THR A 472 3.31 11.21 -8.71
N THR A 473 3.63 10.07 -8.12
CA THR A 473 5.00 9.50 -8.15
C THR A 473 5.37 9.06 -9.56
N ARG A 474 4.46 8.45 -10.31
CA ARG A 474 4.66 8.06 -11.71
C ARG A 474 4.87 9.27 -12.62
N ILE A 475 4.06 10.33 -12.48
CA ILE A 475 4.23 11.59 -13.20
C ILE A 475 5.60 12.18 -12.90
N ARG A 476 6.01 12.22 -11.63
CA ARG A 476 7.33 12.72 -11.22
C ARG A 476 8.48 11.94 -11.85
N ALA A 477 8.44 10.62 -11.80
CA ALA A 477 9.47 9.76 -12.37
C ALA A 477 9.52 9.87 -13.90
N TRP A 478 8.37 9.91 -14.55
CA TRP A 478 8.25 10.09 -15.99
C TRP A 478 8.79 11.47 -16.44
N SER A 479 8.40 12.54 -15.75
CA SER A 479 8.88 13.90 -16.01
C SER A 479 10.39 14.02 -15.87
N ALA A 480 10.96 13.41 -14.81
CA ALA A 480 12.42 13.37 -14.63
C ALA A 480 13.13 12.63 -15.76
N ALA A 481 12.55 11.52 -16.24
CA ALA A 481 13.10 10.78 -17.37
C ALA A 481 13.04 11.56 -18.69
N VAL A 482 11.94 12.27 -18.94
CA VAL A 482 11.76 13.16 -20.09
C VAL A 482 12.82 14.29 -20.07
N LEU A 483 13.02 14.93 -18.93
CA LEU A 483 14.03 15.98 -18.79
C LEU A 483 15.44 15.44 -18.98
N ALA A 484 15.76 14.26 -18.43
CA ALA A 484 17.04 13.63 -18.61
C ALA A 484 17.35 13.29 -20.08
N ASP A 485 16.32 12.88 -20.83
CA ASP A 485 16.45 12.63 -22.28
C ASP A 485 16.67 13.92 -23.06
N ALA A 486 15.97 15.01 -22.71
CA ALA A 486 16.16 16.31 -23.31
C ALA A 486 17.57 16.84 -23.09
N VAL A 487 18.08 16.74 -21.84
CA VAL A 487 19.47 17.16 -21.52
C VAL A 487 20.50 16.30 -22.24
N ARG A 488 20.25 14.99 -22.39
CA ARG A 488 21.15 14.11 -23.17
C ARG A 488 21.14 14.46 -24.65
N ALA A 489 19.96 14.73 -25.21
CA ALA A 489 19.82 15.16 -26.59
C ALA A 489 20.46 16.52 -26.85
N PHE A 490 20.53 17.39 -25.85
CA PHE A 490 21.20 18.69 -25.93
C PHE A 490 22.74 18.54 -26.01
N LYS A 491 23.30 17.48 -25.46
CA LYS A 491 24.76 17.21 -25.47
C LYS A 491 25.25 16.52 -26.75
N GLY A 492 24.36 15.96 -27.55
CA GLY A 492 24.67 15.32 -28.85
C GLY A 492 24.60 16.30 -29.97
#